data_f810745c7eba2a33603f9f3aa7961537
#
_entry.id   f810745c7eba2a33603f9f3aa7961537
#
_cell.length_a   1.000
_cell.length_b   1.000
_cell.length_c   1.000
_cell.angle_alpha   90.00
_cell.angle_beta   90.00
_cell.angle_gamma   90.00
#
_symmetry.space_group_name_H-M   'P 1'
#
loop_
_entity.id
_entity.type
_entity.pdbx_description
1 polymer ?
#
loop_
_entity_poly.entity_id
_entity_poly.type
_entity_poly.pdbx_seq_one_letter_code
_entity_poly.pdbx_strand_id
1 'polypeptide(L)'
;MEVKFYDTVNDELLKFAVIISQSNGKWVFCKHKERDTYEVPGGHRETGENILETAKRELQEETGAVKYEIKPICVYSVTGKTRVNDTGEESFGMLYFAEITEFAKELHSEMEKVILMDELPENWTYPLIQPKLIEKYMQIEKQSYSQIQLSAKQTIEYIKNTIKPGMNLLEIRELSEEKLLELGADSFWYWDVGAFVFAGDETTVSVSGKQYVTSDRVIGNNDIITIDLSPQVGNIWGDYARTIIVENGMVVEDIGPVSYTHLRAHETELH
;
A
#
# COMPACT_ATOMS: atom_id res chain seq x y z
N MET A 1 7.82 -29.99 1.14
CA MET A 1 8.54 -28.70 1.00
C MET A 1 7.93 -27.71 1.95
N GLU A 2 8.74 -27.05 2.79
CA GLU A 2 8.32 -26.05 3.76
C GLU A 2 8.86 -24.69 3.35
N VAL A 3 8.04 -23.64 3.47
CA VAL A 3 8.44 -22.24 3.27
C VAL A 3 8.15 -21.51 4.57
N LYS A 4 9.16 -20.83 5.12
CA LYS A 4 9.04 -19.98 6.32
C LYS A 4 9.42 -18.56 6.00
N PHE A 5 8.98 -17.60 6.84
CA PHE A 5 9.24 -16.18 6.67
C PHE A 5 9.84 -15.60 7.95
N TYR A 6 10.77 -14.65 7.78
CA TYR A 6 11.52 -14.01 8.84
C TYR A 6 11.65 -12.52 8.56
N ASP A 7 11.78 -11.73 9.60
CA ASP A 7 12.04 -10.30 9.45
C ASP A 7 13.48 -10.06 8.99
N THR A 8 14.45 -10.75 9.62
CA THR A 8 15.88 -10.65 9.28
C THR A 8 16.61 -11.96 9.54
N VAL A 9 17.73 -12.16 8.83
CA VAL A 9 18.74 -13.17 9.09
C VAL A 9 20.12 -12.57 8.84
N ASN A 10 21.20 -13.29 9.18
CA ASN A 10 22.54 -12.89 8.76
C ASN A 10 22.64 -12.89 7.23
N ASP A 11 23.17 -11.80 6.65
CA ASP A 11 23.29 -11.61 5.19
C ASP A 11 24.04 -12.75 4.49
N GLU A 12 25.03 -13.35 5.16
CA GLU A 12 25.78 -14.50 4.63
C GLU A 12 24.93 -15.74 4.34
N LEU A 13 23.78 -15.87 4.98
CA LEU A 13 22.81 -16.95 4.76
C LEU A 13 21.96 -16.74 3.52
N LEU A 14 21.82 -15.50 3.05
CA LEU A 14 21.01 -15.18 1.88
C LEU A 14 21.68 -15.68 0.60
N LYS A 15 21.09 -16.70 0.00
CA LYS A 15 21.59 -17.37 -1.22
C LYS A 15 20.82 -16.99 -2.49
N PHE A 16 19.59 -16.47 -2.35
CA PHE A 16 18.72 -16.17 -3.48
C PHE A 16 18.06 -14.80 -3.30
N ALA A 17 17.76 -14.14 -4.40
CA ALA A 17 16.81 -13.06 -4.46
C ALA A 17 15.62 -13.48 -5.34
N VAL A 18 14.40 -13.21 -4.88
CA VAL A 18 13.17 -13.40 -5.65
C VAL A 18 12.40 -12.09 -5.65
N ILE A 19 11.91 -11.69 -6.81
CA ILE A 19 11.32 -10.39 -7.00
C ILE A 19 9.88 -10.55 -7.51
N ILE A 20 8.89 -10.25 -6.68
CA ILE A 20 7.52 -10.06 -7.12
C ILE A 20 7.47 -8.74 -7.87
N SER A 21 6.97 -8.73 -9.10
CA SER A 21 7.01 -7.55 -9.94
C SER A 21 5.64 -7.20 -10.50
N GLN A 22 5.36 -5.91 -10.58
CA GLN A 22 4.18 -5.36 -11.25
C GLN A 22 4.58 -4.28 -12.26
N SER A 23 3.69 -4.02 -13.22
CA SER A 23 3.79 -2.90 -14.15
C SER A 23 2.39 -2.46 -14.54
N ASN A 24 2.05 -1.19 -14.29
CA ASN A 24 0.72 -0.64 -14.55
C ASN A 24 -0.42 -1.48 -13.92
N GLY A 25 -0.22 -1.95 -12.68
CA GLY A 25 -1.18 -2.76 -11.93
C GLY A 25 -1.30 -4.22 -12.36
N LYS A 26 -0.49 -4.68 -13.33
CA LYS A 26 -0.46 -6.08 -13.78
C LYS A 26 0.76 -6.80 -13.22
N TRP A 27 0.59 -8.07 -12.87
CA TRP A 27 1.68 -8.95 -12.47
C TRP A 27 2.64 -9.20 -13.62
N VAL A 28 3.93 -9.19 -13.35
CA VAL A 28 4.99 -9.48 -14.32
C VAL A 28 5.53 -10.88 -14.05
N PHE A 29 5.42 -11.76 -15.03
CA PHE A 29 5.96 -13.13 -14.99
C PHE A 29 6.93 -13.38 -16.13
N CYS A 30 7.89 -14.25 -15.88
CA CYS A 30 8.84 -14.73 -16.85
C CYS A 30 8.48 -16.13 -17.34
N LYS A 31 8.72 -16.41 -18.61
CA LYS A 31 8.61 -17.74 -19.19
C LYS A 31 9.95 -18.13 -19.77
N HIS A 32 10.55 -19.19 -19.25
CA HIS A 32 11.80 -19.75 -19.76
C HIS A 32 11.59 -20.43 -21.13
N LYS A 33 12.58 -20.36 -22.03
CA LYS A 33 12.53 -20.93 -23.40
C LYS A 33 12.23 -22.42 -23.43
N GLU A 34 12.67 -23.16 -22.43
CA GLU A 34 12.56 -24.62 -22.37
C GLU A 34 11.36 -25.12 -21.56
N ARG A 35 10.51 -24.23 -21.04
CA ARG A 35 9.40 -24.60 -20.12
C ARG A 35 8.09 -23.96 -20.56
N ASP A 36 6.99 -24.68 -20.29
CA ASP A 36 5.66 -24.12 -20.48
C ASP A 36 5.01 -23.72 -19.13
N THR A 37 5.83 -23.10 -18.28
CA THR A 37 5.46 -22.64 -16.94
C THR A 37 5.93 -21.21 -16.71
N TYR A 38 5.33 -20.54 -15.75
CA TYR A 38 5.61 -19.16 -15.40
C TYR A 38 6.33 -19.10 -14.06
N GLU A 39 7.14 -18.07 -13.90
CA GLU A 39 7.88 -17.79 -12.67
C GLU A 39 8.02 -16.30 -12.43
N VAL A 40 8.16 -15.90 -11.18
CA VAL A 40 8.61 -14.56 -10.82
C VAL A 40 10.13 -14.50 -10.98
N PRO A 41 10.70 -13.34 -11.39
CA PRO A 41 12.15 -13.21 -11.56
C PRO A 41 12.90 -13.49 -10.25
N GLY A 42 14.06 -14.11 -10.40
CA GLY A 42 14.92 -14.40 -9.27
C GLY A 42 15.98 -15.45 -9.53
N GLY A 43 17.06 -15.37 -8.78
CA GLY A 43 18.18 -16.30 -8.93
C GLY A 43 19.16 -16.29 -7.77
N HIS A 44 20.29 -16.95 -8.00
CA HIS A 44 21.32 -17.13 -7.01
C HIS A 44 22.20 -15.89 -6.88
N ARG A 45 22.61 -15.63 -5.63
CA ARG A 45 23.62 -14.62 -5.33
C ARG A 45 24.98 -15.04 -5.89
N GLU A 46 25.58 -14.17 -6.68
CA GLU A 46 26.93 -14.39 -7.23
C GLU A 46 28.00 -13.92 -6.24
N THR A 47 29.24 -14.39 -6.49
CA THR A 47 30.39 -14.03 -5.65
C THR A 47 30.69 -12.53 -5.75
N GLY A 48 30.65 -11.84 -4.65
CA GLY A 48 30.93 -10.41 -4.55
C GLY A 48 29.67 -9.52 -4.60
N GLU A 49 28.51 -10.08 -4.89
CA GLU A 49 27.25 -9.32 -4.84
C GLU A 49 26.73 -9.19 -3.39
N ASN A 50 26.09 -8.08 -3.07
CA ASN A 50 25.11 -8.03 -1.99
C ASN A 50 23.75 -8.51 -2.54
N ILE A 51 22.84 -8.87 -1.64
CA ILE A 51 21.57 -9.50 -2.06
C ILE A 51 20.66 -8.57 -2.87
N LEU A 52 20.77 -7.24 -2.70
CA LEU A 52 20.04 -6.27 -3.52
C LEU A 52 20.61 -6.16 -4.94
N GLU A 53 21.91 -6.29 -5.09
CA GLU A 53 22.58 -6.34 -6.41
C GLU A 53 22.12 -7.58 -7.18
N THR A 54 22.07 -8.74 -6.51
CA THR A 54 21.48 -9.97 -7.08
C THR A 54 20.04 -9.72 -7.55
N ALA A 55 19.20 -9.12 -6.70
CA ALA A 55 17.81 -8.83 -7.07
C ALA A 55 17.68 -7.92 -8.29
N LYS A 56 18.52 -6.89 -8.38
CA LYS A 56 18.51 -5.96 -9.51
C LYS A 56 18.99 -6.62 -10.79
N ARG A 57 20.06 -7.42 -10.71
CA ARG A 57 20.60 -8.15 -11.87
C ARG A 57 19.55 -9.13 -12.40
N GLU A 58 18.99 -9.99 -11.55
CA GLU A 58 17.97 -10.97 -11.95
C GLU A 58 16.72 -10.29 -12.53
N LEU A 59 16.24 -9.21 -11.90
CA LEU A 59 15.11 -8.44 -12.41
C LEU A 59 15.38 -7.93 -13.84
N GLN A 60 16.57 -7.36 -14.10
CA GLN A 60 16.95 -6.85 -15.42
C GLN A 60 17.15 -7.96 -16.45
N GLU A 61 17.84 -9.04 -16.07
CA GLU A 61 18.14 -10.16 -16.98
C GLU A 61 16.88 -10.92 -17.38
N GLU A 62 15.99 -11.19 -16.44
CA GLU A 62 14.81 -12.02 -16.70
C GLU A 62 13.60 -11.24 -17.21
N THR A 63 13.47 -9.95 -16.86
CA THR A 63 12.33 -9.13 -17.30
C THR A 63 12.68 -8.06 -18.32
N GLY A 64 13.95 -7.71 -18.46
CA GLY A 64 14.35 -6.55 -19.26
C GLY A 64 13.96 -5.21 -18.64
N ALA A 65 13.74 -5.16 -17.32
CA ALA A 65 13.40 -3.92 -16.62
C ALA A 65 14.50 -2.87 -16.76
N VAL A 66 14.15 -1.67 -17.24
CA VAL A 66 15.07 -0.53 -17.42
C VAL A 66 14.86 0.53 -16.35
N LYS A 67 13.58 0.85 -16.08
CA LYS A 67 13.22 1.75 -15.00
C LYS A 67 12.25 1.04 -14.04
N TYR A 68 12.60 1.03 -12.79
CA TYR A 68 11.82 0.37 -11.74
C TYR A 68 12.16 0.93 -10.36
N GLU A 69 11.23 0.78 -9.45
CA GLU A 69 11.46 0.92 -8.02
C GLU A 69 11.47 -0.46 -7.39
N ILE A 70 12.45 -0.75 -6.53
CA ILE A 70 12.57 -2.04 -5.86
C ILE A 70 12.69 -1.85 -4.35
N LYS A 71 11.89 -2.59 -3.59
CA LYS A 71 11.89 -2.55 -2.11
C LYS A 71 11.97 -3.96 -1.53
N PRO A 72 12.70 -4.16 -0.40
CA PRO A 72 12.71 -5.42 0.32
C PRO A 72 11.36 -5.66 1.00
N ILE A 73 10.93 -6.93 1.05
CA ILE A 73 9.69 -7.35 1.69
C ILE A 73 9.98 -8.14 2.97
N CYS A 74 10.62 -9.29 2.86
CA CYS A 74 11.01 -10.13 4.00
C CYS A 74 12.02 -11.18 3.57
N VAL A 75 12.68 -11.78 4.54
CA VAL A 75 13.46 -12.99 4.31
C VAL A 75 12.52 -14.20 4.28
N TYR A 76 12.81 -15.16 3.43
CA TYR A 76 12.16 -16.45 3.43
C TYR A 76 13.16 -17.60 3.44
N SER A 77 12.74 -18.78 3.88
CA SER A 77 13.52 -19.99 3.71
C SER A 77 12.71 -21.08 3.02
N VAL A 78 13.42 -21.98 2.37
CA VAL A 78 12.85 -23.18 1.77
C VAL A 78 13.61 -24.38 2.30
N THR A 79 12.88 -25.36 2.85
CA THR A 79 13.39 -26.67 3.27
C THR A 79 12.77 -27.75 2.40
N GLY A 80 13.61 -28.62 1.86
CA GLY A 80 13.21 -29.70 0.96
C GLY A 80 13.94 -29.66 -0.37
N LYS A 81 14.01 -30.80 -1.04
CA LYS A 81 14.71 -30.92 -2.32
C LYS A 81 13.99 -30.17 -3.43
N THR A 82 14.71 -29.34 -4.12
CA THR A 82 14.26 -28.59 -5.30
C THR A 82 15.24 -28.83 -6.46
N ARG A 83 14.97 -28.25 -7.60
CA ARG A 83 15.91 -28.26 -8.75
C ARG A 83 17.21 -27.54 -8.45
N VAL A 84 17.18 -26.59 -7.51
CA VAL A 84 18.31 -25.71 -7.13
C VAL A 84 18.84 -26.01 -5.72
N ASN A 85 18.31 -27.01 -5.04
CA ASN A 85 18.72 -27.45 -3.70
C ASN A 85 18.61 -28.98 -3.60
N ASP A 86 19.68 -29.67 -3.95
CA ASP A 86 19.73 -31.15 -3.98
C ASP A 86 19.80 -31.78 -2.58
N THR A 87 20.32 -31.05 -1.60
CA THR A 87 20.47 -31.54 -0.23
C THR A 87 19.14 -31.59 0.50
N GLY A 88 18.25 -30.63 0.18
CA GLY A 88 17.01 -30.41 0.89
C GLY A 88 17.17 -29.70 2.23
N GLU A 89 18.37 -29.24 2.56
CA GLU A 89 18.64 -28.41 3.74
C GLU A 89 17.94 -27.06 3.62
N GLU A 90 17.72 -26.41 4.76
CA GLU A 90 17.12 -25.06 4.78
C GLU A 90 18.06 -24.07 4.09
N SER A 91 17.51 -23.36 3.11
CA SER A 91 18.22 -22.30 2.39
C SER A 91 17.39 -21.01 2.38
N PHE A 92 18.09 -19.88 2.55
CA PHE A 92 17.49 -18.57 2.74
C PHE A 92 17.57 -17.70 1.50
N GLY A 93 16.49 -16.96 1.25
CA GLY A 93 16.42 -15.96 0.21
C GLY A 93 15.77 -14.67 0.70
N MET A 94 15.99 -13.60 -0.02
CA MET A 94 15.35 -12.31 0.18
C MET A 94 14.23 -12.11 -0.83
N LEU A 95 13.05 -11.82 -0.36
CA LEU A 95 11.90 -11.45 -1.17
C LEU A 95 11.87 -9.94 -1.36
N TYR A 96 11.75 -9.52 -2.61
CA TYR A 96 11.60 -8.14 -3.03
C TYR A 96 10.27 -7.93 -3.74
N PHE A 97 9.83 -6.67 -3.79
CA PHE A 97 8.81 -6.19 -4.71
C PHE A 97 9.41 -5.15 -5.64
N ALA A 98 9.03 -5.17 -6.92
CA ALA A 98 9.42 -4.16 -7.88
C ALA A 98 8.23 -3.65 -8.70
N GLU A 99 8.09 -2.32 -8.80
CA GLU A 99 7.21 -1.67 -9.77
C GLU A 99 8.05 -1.26 -10.98
N ILE A 100 7.73 -1.84 -12.15
CA ILE A 100 8.48 -1.62 -13.39
C ILE A 100 7.71 -0.63 -14.26
N THR A 101 8.37 0.48 -14.63
CA THR A 101 7.78 1.53 -15.46
C THR A 101 8.28 1.53 -16.89
N GLU A 102 9.43 0.88 -17.18
CA GLU A 102 9.98 0.78 -18.54
C GLU A 102 10.72 -0.55 -18.72
N PHE A 103 10.46 -1.22 -19.84
CA PHE A 103 11.13 -2.44 -20.26
C PHE A 103 12.04 -2.19 -21.47
N ALA A 104 13.09 -2.97 -21.60
CA ALA A 104 13.91 -3.03 -22.80
C ALA A 104 13.11 -3.57 -24.00
N LYS A 105 13.47 -3.17 -25.20
CA LYS A 105 12.80 -3.61 -26.44
C LYS A 105 13.03 -5.10 -26.73
N GLU A 106 14.14 -5.64 -26.30
CA GLU A 106 14.55 -7.03 -26.54
C GLU A 106 15.11 -7.63 -25.26
N LEU A 107 14.79 -8.90 -25.01
CA LEU A 107 15.38 -9.71 -23.94
C LEU A 107 16.61 -10.43 -24.48
N HIS A 108 17.73 -10.35 -23.75
CA HIS A 108 18.98 -11.01 -24.10
C HIS A 108 19.34 -12.17 -23.17
N SER A 109 18.34 -12.71 -22.44
CA SER A 109 18.51 -13.77 -21.45
C SER A 109 18.00 -15.14 -21.94
N GLU A 110 17.99 -16.12 -21.05
CA GLU A 110 17.37 -17.45 -21.25
C GLU A 110 15.83 -17.39 -21.26
N MET A 111 15.23 -16.28 -20.90
CA MET A 111 13.77 -16.10 -20.93
C MET A 111 13.27 -15.94 -22.37
N GLU A 112 12.16 -16.62 -22.68
CA GLU A 112 11.47 -16.51 -23.97
C GLU A 112 10.74 -15.17 -24.06
N LYS A 113 10.02 -14.84 -22.99
CA LYS A 113 9.20 -13.62 -22.93
C LYS A 113 8.84 -13.24 -21.49
N VAL A 114 8.54 -11.98 -21.33
CA VAL A 114 7.86 -11.40 -20.16
C VAL A 114 6.38 -11.27 -20.49
N ILE A 115 5.54 -11.59 -19.53
CA ILE A 115 4.09 -11.57 -19.67
C ILE A 115 3.50 -10.74 -18.54
N LEU A 116 2.61 -9.81 -18.91
CA LEU A 116 1.81 -9.04 -17.97
C LEU A 116 0.43 -9.70 -17.83
N MET A 117 0.04 -10.05 -16.61
CA MET A 117 -1.22 -10.73 -16.30
C MET A 117 -2.01 -9.96 -15.27
N ASP A 118 -3.33 -9.94 -15.42
CA ASP A 118 -4.24 -9.40 -14.40
C ASP A 118 -4.42 -10.38 -13.23
N GLU A 119 -4.30 -11.68 -13.51
CA GLU A 119 -4.45 -12.78 -12.56
C GLU A 119 -3.16 -13.59 -12.44
N LEU A 120 -3.04 -14.38 -11.37
CA LEU A 120 -1.90 -15.27 -11.15
C LEU A 120 -1.97 -16.46 -12.11
N PRO A 121 -0.83 -16.98 -12.62
CA PRO A 121 -0.82 -18.13 -13.51
C PRO A 121 -1.20 -19.42 -12.78
N GLU A 122 -1.82 -20.35 -13.48
CA GLU A 122 -2.08 -21.69 -12.96
C GLU A 122 -0.82 -22.58 -13.03
N ASN A 123 0.01 -22.40 -14.07
CA ASN A 123 1.18 -23.23 -14.36
C ASN A 123 2.47 -22.58 -13.84
N TRP A 124 2.87 -22.93 -12.63
CA TRP A 124 4.07 -22.41 -11.99
C TRP A 124 5.31 -23.30 -12.23
N THR A 125 6.46 -22.69 -12.43
CA THR A 125 7.76 -23.39 -12.42
C THR A 125 8.07 -23.92 -11.02
N TYR A 126 7.71 -23.18 -9.99
CA TYR A 126 7.91 -23.54 -8.57
C TYR A 126 6.59 -23.51 -7.80
N PRO A 127 5.66 -24.47 -8.04
CA PRO A 127 4.28 -24.40 -7.55
C PRO A 127 4.15 -24.50 -6.02
N LEU A 128 5.18 -25.03 -5.33
CA LEU A 128 5.19 -25.18 -3.88
C LEU A 128 5.87 -23.99 -3.14
N ILE A 129 6.44 -23.05 -3.88
CA ILE A 129 7.21 -21.92 -3.33
C ILE A 129 6.59 -20.59 -3.77
N GLN A 130 6.60 -20.27 -5.06
CA GLN A 130 6.29 -18.92 -5.55
C GLN A 130 4.87 -18.46 -5.23
N PRO A 131 3.81 -19.27 -5.28
CA PRO A 131 2.49 -18.86 -4.81
C PRO A 131 2.48 -18.40 -3.35
N LYS A 132 3.24 -19.07 -2.47
CA LYS A 132 3.34 -18.71 -1.05
C LYS A 132 4.08 -17.39 -0.83
N LEU A 133 5.08 -17.11 -1.67
CA LEU A 133 5.78 -15.81 -1.63
C LEU A 133 4.84 -14.67 -2.02
N ILE A 134 4.05 -14.85 -3.08
CA ILE A 134 3.05 -13.86 -3.51
C ILE A 134 1.96 -13.69 -2.44
N GLU A 135 1.46 -14.78 -1.89
CA GLU A 135 0.47 -14.73 -0.81
C GLU A 135 1.00 -13.94 0.40
N LYS A 136 2.26 -14.16 0.78
CA LYS A 136 2.91 -13.40 1.86
C LYS A 136 2.99 -11.91 1.55
N TYR A 137 3.39 -11.54 0.33
CA TYR A 137 3.40 -10.16 -0.13
C TYR A 137 2.02 -9.52 -0.05
N MET A 138 0.98 -10.19 -0.59
CA MET A 138 -0.40 -9.71 -0.54
C MET A 138 -0.92 -9.55 0.89
N GLN A 139 -0.53 -10.45 1.82
CA GLN A 139 -0.88 -10.33 3.24
C GLN A 139 -0.25 -9.09 3.87
N ILE A 140 1.03 -8.82 3.60
CA ILE A 140 1.75 -7.64 4.11
C ILE A 140 1.11 -6.37 3.57
N GLU A 141 0.82 -6.30 2.27
CA GLU A 141 0.12 -5.15 1.68
C GLU A 141 -1.25 -4.92 2.34
N LYS A 142 -2.07 -5.97 2.43
CA LYS A 142 -3.38 -5.88 3.08
C LYS A 142 -3.30 -5.40 4.52
N GLN A 143 -2.30 -5.85 5.29
CA GLN A 143 -2.07 -5.38 6.66
C GLN A 143 -1.70 -3.90 6.69
N SER A 144 -0.86 -3.45 5.77
CA SER A 144 -0.46 -2.05 5.66
C SER A 144 -1.64 -1.14 5.29
N TYR A 145 -2.50 -1.53 4.33
CA TYR A 145 -3.73 -0.80 4.04
C TYR A 145 -4.68 -0.78 5.24
N SER A 146 -4.82 -1.89 5.95
CA SER A 146 -5.67 -1.96 7.15
C SER A 146 -5.15 -1.04 8.26
N GLN A 147 -3.83 -0.94 8.43
CA GLN A 147 -3.23 -0.08 9.42
C GLN A 147 -3.46 1.42 9.10
N ILE A 148 -3.30 1.82 7.84
CA ILE A 148 -3.52 3.21 7.45
C ILE A 148 -5.00 3.61 7.55
N GLN A 149 -5.92 2.70 7.24
CA GLN A 149 -7.35 2.90 7.47
C GLN A 149 -7.69 2.99 8.95
N LEU A 150 -7.02 2.21 9.79
CA LEU A 150 -7.18 2.27 11.24
C LEU A 150 -6.69 3.60 11.79
N SER A 151 -5.55 4.12 11.35
CA SER A 151 -5.04 5.43 11.77
C SER A 151 -6.02 6.56 11.41
N ALA A 152 -6.57 6.56 10.21
CA ALA A 152 -7.60 7.52 9.80
C ALA A 152 -8.86 7.42 10.69
N LYS A 153 -9.33 6.21 10.96
CA LYS A 153 -10.47 5.99 11.85
C LYS A 153 -10.21 6.48 13.28
N GLN A 154 -9.02 6.20 13.82
CA GLN A 154 -8.62 6.66 15.16
C GLN A 154 -8.49 8.19 15.20
N THR A 155 -8.04 8.81 14.12
CA THR A 155 -8.00 10.26 14.01
C THR A 155 -9.40 10.87 14.08
N ILE A 156 -10.37 10.34 13.35
CA ILE A 156 -11.76 10.82 13.46
C ILE A 156 -12.30 10.67 14.88
N GLU A 157 -12.07 9.55 15.54
CA GLU A 157 -12.51 9.37 16.95
C GLU A 157 -11.80 10.34 17.90
N TYR A 158 -10.52 10.64 17.68
CA TYR A 158 -9.80 11.66 18.43
C TYR A 158 -10.44 13.05 18.23
N ILE A 159 -10.73 13.43 16.98
CA ILE A 159 -11.36 14.72 16.66
C ILE A 159 -12.76 14.83 17.26
N LYS A 160 -13.60 13.79 17.18
CA LYS A 160 -14.92 13.77 17.83
C LYS A 160 -14.85 14.08 19.33
N ASN A 161 -13.81 13.61 20.00
CA ASN A 161 -13.61 13.84 21.44
C ASN A 161 -12.94 15.18 21.77
N THR A 162 -12.36 15.87 20.76
CA THR A 162 -11.60 17.10 20.95
C THR A 162 -12.38 18.33 20.51
N ILE A 163 -13.17 18.19 19.46
CA ILE A 163 -13.90 19.30 18.83
C ILE A 163 -14.93 19.92 19.78
N LYS A 164 -14.99 21.23 19.78
CA LYS A 164 -15.91 22.03 20.60
C LYS A 164 -16.26 23.35 19.91
N PRO A 165 -17.41 23.94 20.21
CA PRO A 165 -17.75 25.28 19.72
C PRO A 165 -16.65 26.30 20.04
N GLY A 166 -16.39 27.18 19.09
CA GLY A 166 -15.33 28.19 19.17
C GLY A 166 -14.02 27.79 18.50
N MET A 167 -13.81 26.52 18.14
CA MET A 167 -12.66 26.12 17.30
C MET A 167 -12.90 26.54 15.85
N ASN A 168 -11.84 26.95 15.16
CA ASN A 168 -11.91 27.21 13.74
C ASN A 168 -11.52 25.97 12.92
N LEU A 169 -11.85 25.96 11.62
CA LEU A 169 -11.61 24.79 10.77
C LEU A 169 -10.12 24.52 10.56
N LEU A 170 -9.27 25.55 10.61
CA LEU A 170 -7.81 25.36 10.50
C LEU A 170 -7.26 24.61 11.72
N GLU A 171 -7.68 24.95 12.94
CA GLU A 171 -7.32 24.21 14.16
C GLU A 171 -7.71 22.73 14.07
N ILE A 172 -8.93 22.45 13.56
CA ILE A 172 -9.41 21.07 13.39
C ILE A 172 -8.56 20.34 12.35
N ARG A 173 -8.20 20.98 11.24
CA ARG A 173 -7.31 20.43 10.23
C ARG A 173 -5.94 20.10 10.81
N GLU A 174 -5.30 21.05 11.47
CA GLU A 174 -3.97 20.88 12.08
C GLU A 174 -3.96 19.72 13.08
N LEU A 175 -4.95 19.63 13.98
CA LEU A 175 -5.11 18.53 14.91
C LEU A 175 -5.30 17.18 14.21
N SER A 176 -6.03 17.16 13.09
CA SER A 176 -6.24 15.94 12.31
C SER A 176 -4.95 15.47 11.64
N GLU A 177 -4.23 16.38 11.01
CA GLU A 177 -2.94 16.12 10.33
C GLU A 177 -1.86 15.68 11.33
N GLU A 178 -1.73 16.37 12.45
CA GLU A 178 -0.82 16.00 13.55
C GLU A 178 -1.14 14.58 14.08
N LYS A 179 -2.42 14.27 14.26
CA LYS A 179 -2.83 12.94 14.75
C LYS A 179 -2.56 11.84 13.74
N LEU A 180 -2.75 12.08 12.45
CA LEU A 180 -2.38 11.13 11.40
C LEU A 180 -0.86 10.83 11.41
N LEU A 181 -0.02 11.86 11.54
CA LEU A 181 1.44 11.70 11.64
C LEU A 181 1.84 10.95 12.92
N GLU A 182 1.23 11.27 14.07
CA GLU A 182 1.44 10.55 15.33
C GLU A 182 1.09 9.06 15.21
N LEU A 183 0.05 8.72 14.44
CA LEU A 183 -0.41 7.35 14.20
C LEU A 183 0.35 6.64 13.05
N GLY A 184 1.41 7.27 12.52
CA GLY A 184 2.36 6.64 11.61
C GLY A 184 2.21 6.99 10.13
N ALA A 185 1.36 7.93 9.76
CA ALA A 185 1.42 8.52 8.43
C ALA A 185 2.75 9.26 8.26
N ASP A 186 3.36 9.19 7.07
CA ASP A 186 4.59 9.91 6.72
C ASP A 186 4.34 11.06 5.75
N SER A 187 3.18 11.07 5.14
CA SER A 187 2.78 12.05 4.11
C SER A 187 1.26 12.01 3.89
N PHE A 188 0.78 12.85 2.96
CA PHE A 188 -0.61 12.92 2.56
C PHE A 188 -0.71 12.81 1.04
N TRP A 189 -1.45 11.82 0.55
CA TRP A 189 -1.43 11.47 -0.87
C TRP A 189 -2.13 12.48 -1.79
N TYR A 190 -3.12 13.22 -1.26
CA TYR A 190 -3.92 14.11 -2.09
C TYR A 190 -3.47 15.57 -1.98
N TRP A 191 -2.46 15.95 -2.76
CA TRP A 191 -1.90 17.31 -2.83
C TRP A 191 -1.33 17.83 -1.50
N ASP A 192 -0.72 16.97 -0.71
CA ASP A 192 -0.15 17.27 0.62
C ASP A 192 -1.17 17.87 1.61
N VAL A 193 -2.46 17.58 1.41
CA VAL A 193 -3.56 17.93 2.32
C VAL A 193 -3.96 16.69 3.09
N GLY A 194 -3.70 16.66 4.39
CA GLY A 194 -4.01 15.50 5.24
C GLY A 194 -5.45 15.43 5.70
N ALA A 195 -6.11 16.59 5.81
CA ALA A 195 -7.50 16.69 6.20
C ALA A 195 -8.23 17.82 5.47
N PHE A 196 -9.30 17.48 4.77
CA PHE A 196 -10.26 18.41 4.21
C PHE A 196 -11.36 18.62 5.25
N VAL A 197 -11.48 19.85 5.76
CA VAL A 197 -12.45 20.17 6.82
C VAL A 197 -13.41 21.25 6.31
N PHE A 198 -14.68 20.95 6.34
CA PHE A 198 -15.77 21.85 5.94
C PHE A 198 -16.84 21.89 7.03
N ALA A 199 -17.54 23.02 7.17
CA ALA A 199 -18.65 23.13 8.12
C ALA A 199 -19.85 23.90 7.55
N GLY A 200 -21.04 23.56 7.99
CA GLY A 200 -22.30 24.16 7.55
C GLY A 200 -22.49 24.04 6.04
N ASP A 201 -22.74 25.16 5.39
CA ASP A 201 -22.97 25.24 3.93
C ASP A 201 -21.74 24.86 3.10
N GLU A 202 -20.51 24.97 3.68
CA GLU A 202 -19.28 24.56 3.00
C GLU A 202 -19.22 23.04 2.79
N THR A 203 -19.97 22.24 3.57
CA THR A 203 -20.03 20.77 3.40
C THR A 203 -20.63 20.33 2.07
N THR A 204 -21.24 21.25 1.33
CA THR A 204 -21.78 21.00 -0.03
C THR A 204 -20.80 21.38 -1.14
N VAL A 205 -19.66 21.95 -0.79
CA VAL A 205 -18.63 22.39 -1.76
C VAL A 205 -17.73 21.22 -2.14
N SER A 206 -17.51 21.04 -3.44
CA SER A 206 -16.50 20.13 -3.96
C SER A 206 -15.30 20.92 -4.46
N VAL A 207 -14.11 20.62 -3.93
CA VAL A 207 -12.87 21.30 -4.30
C VAL A 207 -11.74 20.29 -4.43
N SER A 208 -10.85 20.47 -5.42
CA SER A 208 -9.66 19.62 -5.52
C SER A 208 -8.62 20.02 -4.46
N GLY A 209 -7.82 19.07 -3.99
CA GLY A 209 -6.75 19.34 -3.03
C GLY A 209 -5.78 20.42 -3.48
N LYS A 210 -5.53 20.53 -4.81
CA LYS A 210 -4.70 21.59 -5.39
C LYS A 210 -5.23 23.01 -5.12
N GLN A 211 -6.54 23.17 -4.96
CA GLN A 211 -7.22 24.45 -4.79
C GLN A 211 -7.78 24.63 -3.37
N TYR A 212 -7.66 23.61 -2.54
CA TYR A 212 -8.20 23.62 -1.20
C TYR A 212 -7.46 24.63 -0.31
N VAL A 213 -8.25 25.48 0.30
CA VAL A 213 -7.82 26.40 1.36
C VAL A 213 -8.82 26.25 2.49
N THR A 214 -8.33 25.89 3.66
CA THR A 214 -9.19 25.78 4.84
C THR A 214 -9.73 27.16 5.20
N SER A 215 -11.05 27.28 5.38
CA SER A 215 -11.66 28.54 5.75
C SER A 215 -11.37 28.89 7.22
N ASP A 216 -11.52 30.15 7.56
CA ASP A 216 -11.40 30.67 8.93
C ASP A 216 -12.71 30.55 9.74
N ARG A 217 -13.70 29.82 9.21
CA ARG A 217 -14.98 29.57 9.86
C ARG A 217 -14.77 28.96 11.25
N VAL A 218 -15.56 29.44 12.19
CA VAL A 218 -15.59 28.94 13.57
C VAL A 218 -16.85 28.10 13.75
N ILE A 219 -16.71 26.91 14.34
CA ILE A 219 -17.85 26.02 14.60
C ILE A 219 -18.73 26.57 15.73
N GLY A 220 -20.04 26.46 15.52
CA GLY A 220 -21.06 26.90 16.46
C GLY A 220 -21.54 25.81 17.42
N ASN A 221 -22.50 26.17 18.29
CA ASN A 221 -23.15 25.21 19.20
C ASN A 221 -24.02 24.18 18.45
N ASN A 222 -24.49 24.52 17.26
CA ASN A 222 -25.23 23.62 16.38
C ASN A 222 -24.57 23.75 15.00
N ASP A 223 -23.85 22.75 14.59
CA ASP A 223 -23.11 22.76 13.33
C ASP A 223 -22.95 21.33 12.77
N ILE A 224 -22.70 21.26 11.48
CA ILE A 224 -22.35 20.02 10.78
C ILE A 224 -20.94 20.18 10.20
N ILE A 225 -20.08 19.20 10.41
CA ILE A 225 -18.69 19.26 10.02
C ILE A 225 -18.37 17.99 9.23
N THR A 226 -17.80 18.15 8.05
CA THR A 226 -17.28 17.02 7.24
C THR A 226 -15.75 17.06 7.31
N ILE A 227 -15.16 15.92 7.62
CA ILE A 227 -13.71 15.72 7.63
C ILE A 227 -13.40 14.56 6.70
N ASP A 228 -12.52 14.80 5.73
CA ASP A 228 -12.03 13.82 4.79
C ASP A 228 -10.51 13.73 4.91
N LEU A 229 -10.01 12.54 5.24
CA LEU A 229 -8.61 12.27 5.59
C LEU A 229 -7.89 11.50 4.49
N SER A 230 -6.69 11.94 4.15
CA SER A 230 -5.86 11.39 3.08
C SER A 230 -4.46 10.93 3.54
N PRO A 231 -4.33 10.07 4.59
CA PRO A 231 -3.04 9.62 5.08
C PRO A 231 -2.32 8.75 4.06
N GLN A 232 -0.98 8.79 4.10
CA GLN A 232 -0.11 7.95 3.28
C GLN A 232 1.08 7.45 4.12
N VAL A 233 1.55 6.23 3.81
CA VAL A 233 2.81 5.65 4.29
C VAL A 233 3.52 5.02 3.10
N GLY A 234 4.65 5.58 2.67
CA GLY A 234 5.30 5.19 1.44
C GLY A 234 4.35 5.28 0.24
N ASN A 235 4.10 4.16 -0.44
CA ASN A 235 3.19 4.10 -1.59
C ASN A 235 1.75 3.65 -1.21
N ILE A 236 1.47 3.45 0.08
CA ILE A 236 0.16 3.00 0.55
C ILE A 236 -0.60 4.21 1.07
N TRP A 237 -1.78 4.43 0.54
CA TRP A 237 -2.63 5.56 0.87
C TRP A 237 -3.97 5.10 1.47
N GLY A 238 -4.54 5.94 2.31
CA GLY A 238 -5.86 5.77 2.91
C GLY A 238 -6.79 6.91 2.54
N ASP A 239 -8.08 6.63 2.59
CA ASP A 239 -9.15 7.59 2.35
C ASP A 239 -10.27 7.31 3.33
N TYR A 240 -10.62 8.31 4.14
CA TYR A 240 -11.62 8.11 5.18
C TYR A 240 -12.36 9.41 5.54
N ALA A 241 -13.57 9.55 5.03
CA ALA A 241 -14.41 10.70 5.31
C ALA A 241 -15.50 10.41 6.35
N ARG A 242 -15.79 11.38 7.20
CA ARG A 242 -16.91 11.33 8.16
C ARG A 242 -17.53 12.70 8.38
N THR A 243 -18.83 12.66 8.62
CA THR A 243 -19.60 13.82 9.08
C THR A 243 -19.77 13.77 10.60
N ILE A 244 -19.48 14.86 11.25
CA ILE A 244 -19.63 15.07 12.70
C ILE A 244 -20.70 16.12 12.91
N ILE A 245 -21.60 15.88 13.85
CA ILE A 245 -22.66 16.82 14.21
C ILE A 245 -22.42 17.33 15.61
N VAL A 246 -22.52 18.63 15.76
CA VAL A 246 -22.51 19.31 17.05
C VAL A 246 -23.92 19.84 17.33
N GLU A 247 -24.53 19.39 18.42
CA GLU A 247 -25.80 19.89 18.89
C GLU A 247 -25.67 20.38 20.37
N ASN A 248 -26.15 21.59 20.64
CA ASN A 248 -26.03 22.19 21.94
C ASN A 248 -24.60 22.20 22.52
N GLY A 249 -23.62 22.34 21.66
CA GLY A 249 -22.21 22.39 22.01
C GLY A 249 -21.55 21.02 22.23
N MET A 250 -22.24 19.91 21.97
CA MET A 250 -21.72 18.55 22.13
C MET A 250 -21.77 17.80 20.80
N VAL A 251 -20.78 16.94 20.57
CA VAL A 251 -20.82 15.99 19.46
C VAL A 251 -21.89 14.95 19.75
N VAL A 252 -22.76 14.71 18.76
CA VAL A 252 -23.81 13.69 18.84
C VAL A 252 -23.52 12.55 17.85
N GLU A 253 -23.73 11.32 18.32
CA GLU A 253 -23.48 10.11 17.49
C GLU A 253 -24.72 9.69 16.70
N ASP A 254 -25.92 10.04 17.18
CA ASP A 254 -27.18 9.67 16.53
C ASP A 254 -27.94 10.93 16.09
N ILE A 255 -28.21 10.98 14.81
CA ILE A 255 -28.91 12.08 14.18
C ILE A 255 -30.39 11.70 14.16
N GLY A 256 -31.21 12.46 14.84
CA GLY A 256 -32.66 12.31 14.76
C GLY A 256 -33.18 12.33 13.31
N PRO A 257 -34.42 11.84 13.07
CA PRO A 257 -34.93 11.52 11.70
C PRO A 257 -34.86 12.65 10.67
N VAL A 258 -34.75 13.91 11.08
CA VAL A 258 -34.73 15.07 10.17
C VAL A 258 -33.34 15.33 9.58
N SER A 259 -32.27 15.00 10.30
CA SER A 259 -30.88 15.19 9.84
C SER A 259 -30.44 14.09 8.87
N TYR A 260 -31.05 12.91 8.96
CA TYR A 260 -30.70 11.73 8.13
C TYR A 260 -30.98 11.90 6.64
N THR A 261 -31.98 12.68 6.26
CA THR A 261 -32.34 12.95 4.87
C THR A 261 -31.34 13.84 4.14
N HIS A 262 -30.67 14.76 4.83
CA HIS A 262 -29.64 15.61 4.25
C HIS A 262 -28.32 14.85 4.03
N LEU A 263 -27.94 13.97 4.96
CA LEU A 263 -26.70 13.18 4.88
C LEU A 263 -26.74 12.12 3.78
N ARG A 264 -27.86 11.42 3.59
CA ARG A 264 -28.00 10.42 2.53
C ARG A 264 -27.89 11.00 1.10
N ALA A 265 -28.21 12.26 0.91
CA ALA A 265 -28.06 12.91 -0.39
C ALA A 265 -26.59 13.07 -0.81
N HIS A 266 -25.66 13.13 0.15
CA HIS A 266 -24.23 13.25 -0.11
C HIS A 266 -23.48 11.90 -0.23
N GLU A 267 -23.96 10.83 0.42
CA GLU A 267 -23.36 9.50 0.32
C GLU A 267 -23.64 8.77 -0.99
N THR A 268 -24.66 9.20 -1.76
CA THR A 268 -25.08 8.53 -3.01
C THR A 268 -24.39 9.07 -4.27
N GLU A 269 -23.59 10.13 -4.17
CA GLU A 269 -22.87 10.71 -5.33
C GLU A 269 -21.38 10.32 -5.42
N LEU A 270 -20.88 9.47 -4.51
CA LEU A 270 -19.49 8.99 -4.49
C LEU A 270 -19.38 7.51 -4.89
N HIS A 271 -19.87 7.20 -6.10
CA HIS A 271 -19.60 5.92 -6.77
C HIS A 271 -19.11 6.15 -8.19
#